data_63e8e141a45d1834a595f51cd9843278
#
_entry.id   63e8e141a45d1834a595f51cd9843278
#
_cell.length_a   1.000
_cell.length_b   1.000
_cell.length_c   1.000
_cell.angle_alpha   90.00
_cell.angle_beta   90.00
_cell.angle_gamma   90.00
#
_symmetry.space_group_name_H-M   'P 1'
#
loop_
_entity.id
_entity.type
_entity.pdbx_description
1 polymer ?
#
loop_
_entity_poly.entity_id
_entity_poly.type
_entity_poly.pdbx_seq_one_letter_code
_entity_poly.pdbx_strand_id
1 'polypeptide(L)'
;MNKKTRINNVAKQNKKSKTKKSKTKKVYNNKEYSSGDGMLTTVWGPSMWHYLHTMSFNYPVKPTSIDKKNYMKSILNMQNVLPCGHCRVNLKRNFKAHPLKMCNMKNRDTFSRYIYKLHETVNKMLNKKSGLTYDDVRERYEHFRSRCTKEKPKMFNFRKTRKKEKGCTEPLYGKKSKCIIKIVPQEEKCKTMQIDKESIKTR
;
A
#
# COMPACT_ATOMS: atom_id res chain seq x y z
N MET A 1 -4.78 -16.20 81.98
CA MET A 1 -5.21 -15.26 80.88
C MET A 1 -3.99 -15.02 80.02
N ASN A 2 -3.86 -15.72 78.87
CA ASN A 2 -2.70 -15.62 77.99
C ASN A 2 -3.13 -14.93 76.71
N LYS A 3 -2.62 -13.72 76.45
CA LYS A 3 -2.76 -12.98 75.19
C LYS A 3 -1.71 -13.49 74.18
N LYS A 4 -2.17 -14.14 73.11
CA LYS A 4 -1.32 -14.49 71.96
C LYS A 4 -1.13 -13.29 71.06
N THR A 5 0.09 -12.83 70.89
CA THR A 5 0.51 -11.81 69.97
C THR A 5 0.60 -12.42 68.57
N ARG A 6 -0.19 -11.89 67.62
CA ARG A 6 -0.09 -12.27 66.20
C ARG A 6 1.00 -11.45 65.51
N ILE A 7 2.00 -12.13 65.03
CA ILE A 7 3.07 -11.56 64.24
C ILE A 7 2.60 -11.55 62.76
N ASN A 8 2.37 -10.34 62.20
CA ASN A 8 2.05 -10.19 60.82
C ASN A 8 3.35 -10.22 59.97
N ASN A 9 3.56 -11.30 59.23
CA ASN A 9 4.60 -11.38 58.21
C ASN A 9 4.15 -10.61 56.97
N VAL A 10 4.69 -9.39 56.75
CA VAL A 10 4.55 -8.64 55.52
C VAL A 10 5.58 -9.17 54.53
N ALA A 11 5.16 -9.97 53.58
CA ALA A 11 5.97 -10.40 52.46
C ALA A 11 6.31 -9.19 51.56
N LYS A 12 7.57 -8.76 51.54
CA LYS A 12 8.11 -7.78 50.60
C LYS A 12 8.11 -8.36 49.18
N GLN A 13 7.16 -7.99 48.37
CA GLN A 13 7.20 -8.27 46.94
C GLN A 13 8.30 -7.42 46.27
N ASN A 14 9.43 -8.04 45.96
CA ASN A 14 10.46 -7.46 45.10
C ASN A 14 9.92 -7.31 43.66
N LYS A 15 9.41 -6.12 43.34
CA LYS A 15 9.16 -5.74 41.94
C LYS A 15 10.50 -5.60 41.23
N LYS A 16 10.92 -6.65 40.51
CA LYS A 16 12.01 -6.52 39.53
C LYS A 16 11.58 -5.55 38.45
N SER A 17 12.10 -4.33 38.48
CA SER A 17 11.98 -3.36 37.40
C SER A 17 12.68 -3.95 36.18
N LYS A 18 11.90 -4.34 35.17
CA LYS A 18 12.43 -4.66 33.85
C LYS A 18 12.95 -3.37 33.23
N THR A 19 14.24 -3.08 33.35
CA THR A 19 14.93 -2.06 32.60
C THR A 19 14.71 -2.34 31.12
N LYS A 20 13.97 -1.46 30.46
CA LYS A 20 13.83 -1.47 28.99
C LYS A 20 15.23 -1.24 28.43
N LYS A 21 15.88 -2.30 27.91
CA LYS A 21 17.11 -2.15 27.14
C LYS A 21 16.81 -1.18 25.99
N SER A 22 17.39 -0.01 26.03
CA SER A 22 17.36 0.94 24.94
C SER A 22 17.97 0.23 23.73
N LYS A 23 17.18 0.05 22.67
CA LYS A 23 17.70 -0.49 21.40
C LYS A 23 18.65 0.57 20.87
N THR A 24 19.96 0.38 21.04
CA THR A 24 20.98 1.19 20.38
C THR A 24 20.68 1.16 18.89
N LYS A 25 20.51 2.34 18.28
CA LYS A 25 20.35 2.45 16.84
C LYS A 25 21.57 1.82 16.19
N LYS A 26 21.37 0.82 15.33
CA LYS A 26 22.45 0.26 14.52
C LYS A 26 22.99 1.37 13.64
N VAL A 27 24.28 1.68 13.75
CA VAL A 27 24.97 2.61 12.86
C VAL A 27 25.51 1.77 11.70
N TYR A 28 25.13 2.13 10.49
CA TYR A 28 25.62 1.48 9.27
C TYR A 28 26.92 2.10 8.87
N ASN A 29 27.93 1.28 8.55
CA ASN A 29 29.24 1.74 8.07
C ASN A 29 29.23 1.91 6.54
N ASN A 30 30.28 2.52 5.99
CA ASN A 30 30.39 2.77 4.56
C ASN A 30 30.39 1.47 3.72
N LYS A 31 30.89 0.36 4.25
CA LYS A 31 30.88 -0.94 3.56
C LYS A 31 29.46 -1.47 3.42
N GLU A 32 28.66 -1.38 4.47
CA GLU A 32 27.24 -1.76 4.42
C GLU A 32 26.44 -0.86 3.49
N TYR A 33 26.70 0.46 3.51
CA TYR A 33 26.04 1.42 2.63
C TYR A 33 26.38 1.22 1.15
N SER A 34 27.64 0.85 0.85
CA SER A 34 28.13 0.62 -0.51
C SER A 34 27.93 -0.82 -0.99
N SER A 35 27.22 -1.65 -0.23
CA SER A 35 26.94 -3.03 -0.64
C SER A 35 26.05 -3.07 -1.88
N GLY A 36 26.21 -4.11 -2.70
CA GLY A 36 25.33 -4.41 -3.84
C GLY A 36 24.02 -5.12 -3.44
N ASP A 37 23.70 -5.19 -2.16
CA ASP A 37 22.53 -5.89 -1.64
C ASP A 37 21.23 -5.16 -2.03
N GLY A 38 20.17 -5.93 -2.24
CA GLY A 38 18.86 -5.37 -2.55
C GLY A 38 18.12 -4.91 -1.30
N MET A 39 17.06 -4.13 -1.53
CA MET A 39 16.15 -3.67 -0.45
C MET A 39 15.09 -4.74 -0.14
N LEU A 40 14.63 -4.76 1.11
CA LEU A 40 13.61 -5.71 1.60
C LEU A 40 12.30 -5.62 0.80
N THR A 41 11.99 -6.67 0.06
CA THR A 41 10.79 -6.77 -0.80
C THR A 41 9.49 -6.62 0.00
N THR A 42 9.47 -7.07 1.25
CA THR A 42 8.31 -6.94 2.15
C THR A 42 8.00 -5.49 2.49
N VAL A 43 8.97 -4.59 2.39
CA VAL A 43 8.81 -3.15 2.67
C VAL A 43 8.35 -2.39 1.43
N TRP A 44 9.07 -2.52 0.32
CA TRP A 44 8.79 -1.74 -0.88
C TRP A 44 7.79 -2.40 -1.85
N GLY A 45 7.69 -3.73 -1.83
CA GLY A 45 6.88 -4.48 -2.79
C GLY A 45 5.38 -4.15 -2.75
N PRO A 46 4.72 -4.13 -1.58
CA PRO A 46 3.31 -3.74 -1.49
C PRO A 46 3.05 -2.33 -2.02
N SER A 47 3.91 -1.37 -1.68
CA SER A 47 3.82 0.02 -2.14
C SER A 47 3.99 0.13 -3.66
N MET A 48 4.91 -0.65 -4.24
CA MET A 48 5.12 -0.70 -5.69
C MET A 48 3.89 -1.27 -6.41
N TRP A 49 3.30 -2.36 -5.92
CA TRP A 49 2.08 -2.92 -6.50
C TRP A 49 0.91 -1.95 -6.38
N HIS A 50 0.79 -1.26 -5.24
CA HIS A 50 -0.22 -0.23 -5.07
C HIS A 50 -0.04 0.90 -6.10
N TYR A 51 1.19 1.38 -6.30
CA TYR A 51 1.50 2.38 -7.33
C TYR A 51 1.14 1.89 -8.74
N LEU A 52 1.53 0.66 -9.12
CA LEU A 52 1.26 0.10 -10.44
C LEU A 52 -0.24 -0.03 -10.73
N HIS A 53 -1.02 -0.51 -9.78
CA HIS A 53 -2.47 -0.56 -9.92
C HIS A 53 -3.06 0.84 -10.03
N THR A 54 -2.69 1.77 -9.14
CA THR A 54 -3.17 3.17 -9.19
C THR A 54 -2.87 3.80 -10.55
N MET A 55 -1.65 3.64 -11.05
CA MET A 55 -1.22 4.13 -12.36
C MET A 55 -2.04 3.50 -13.49
N SER A 56 -2.27 2.18 -13.45
CA SER A 56 -3.00 1.47 -14.50
C SER A 56 -4.50 1.83 -14.53
N PHE A 57 -5.13 1.99 -13.38
CA PHE A 57 -6.51 2.44 -13.28
C PHE A 57 -6.68 3.94 -13.58
N ASN A 58 -5.58 4.72 -13.57
CA ASN A 58 -5.57 6.11 -14.03
C ASN A 58 -5.09 6.28 -15.49
N TYR A 59 -4.73 5.19 -16.17
CA TYR A 59 -4.35 5.25 -17.58
C TYR A 59 -5.43 5.91 -18.45
N PRO A 60 -5.08 6.70 -19.47
CA PRO A 60 -6.07 7.35 -20.34
C PRO A 60 -7.09 6.37 -20.93
N VAL A 61 -8.36 6.78 -20.99
CA VAL A 61 -9.41 5.97 -21.64
C VAL A 61 -9.18 5.92 -23.15
N LYS A 62 -8.73 7.04 -23.72
CA LYS A 62 -8.33 7.18 -25.13
C LYS A 62 -6.86 7.60 -25.17
N PRO A 63 -5.91 6.66 -25.03
CA PRO A 63 -4.50 7.00 -24.97
C PRO A 63 -3.96 7.38 -26.34
N THR A 64 -3.12 8.42 -26.37
CA THR A 64 -2.35 8.80 -27.55
C THR A 64 -1.24 7.77 -27.84
N SER A 65 -0.64 7.82 -29.02
CA SER A 65 0.54 7.00 -29.35
C SER A 65 1.73 7.25 -28.39
N ILE A 66 1.85 8.50 -27.92
CA ILE A 66 2.89 8.90 -26.96
C ILE A 66 2.60 8.29 -25.59
N ASP A 67 1.35 8.36 -25.12
CA ASP A 67 0.95 7.71 -23.85
C ASP A 67 1.27 6.22 -23.88
N LYS A 68 0.86 5.51 -24.93
CA LYS A 68 1.11 4.08 -25.09
C LYS A 68 2.59 3.75 -24.97
N LYS A 69 3.46 4.49 -25.69
CA LYS A 69 4.90 4.30 -25.68
C LYS A 69 5.50 4.57 -24.29
N ASN A 70 5.12 5.66 -23.64
CA ASN A 70 5.66 6.08 -22.35
C ASN A 70 5.29 5.09 -21.23
N TYR A 71 4.03 4.71 -21.13
CA TYR A 71 3.59 3.73 -20.13
C TYR A 71 4.22 2.37 -20.38
N MET A 72 4.24 1.89 -21.62
CA MET A 72 4.88 0.63 -21.98
C MET A 72 6.36 0.63 -21.62
N LYS A 73 7.12 1.67 -22.00
CA LYS A 73 8.53 1.84 -21.68
C LYS A 73 8.77 1.86 -20.16
N SER A 74 7.91 2.57 -19.41
CA SER A 74 7.99 2.65 -17.95
C SER A 74 7.85 1.26 -17.31
N ILE A 75 6.85 0.47 -17.71
CA ILE A 75 6.63 -0.88 -17.18
C ILE A 75 7.78 -1.82 -17.55
N LEU A 76 8.18 -1.82 -18.82
CA LEU A 76 9.26 -2.70 -19.28
C LEU A 76 10.62 -2.37 -18.62
N ASN A 77 10.88 -1.09 -18.34
CA ASN A 77 12.12 -0.68 -17.69
C ASN A 77 12.24 -1.13 -16.23
N MET A 78 11.14 -1.46 -15.57
CA MET A 78 11.16 -1.96 -14.19
C MET A 78 12.01 -3.22 -14.04
N GLN A 79 12.10 -4.07 -15.06
CA GLN A 79 12.98 -5.24 -15.06
C GLN A 79 14.47 -4.90 -14.89
N ASN A 80 14.85 -3.64 -15.06
CA ASN A 80 16.24 -3.16 -14.94
C ASN A 80 16.48 -2.39 -13.64
N VAL A 81 15.45 -1.78 -13.05
CA VAL A 81 15.58 -0.80 -11.96
C VAL A 81 14.95 -1.22 -10.62
N LEU A 82 14.24 -2.36 -10.55
CA LEU A 82 13.71 -2.82 -9.27
C LEU A 82 14.82 -2.96 -8.23
N PRO A 83 14.58 -2.53 -6.97
CA PRO A 83 15.61 -2.51 -5.91
C PRO A 83 15.89 -3.91 -5.32
N CYS A 84 15.83 -4.95 -6.16
CA CYS A 84 16.07 -6.35 -5.81
C CYS A 84 16.53 -7.09 -7.07
N GLY A 85 17.77 -7.57 -7.09
CA GLY A 85 18.35 -8.28 -8.25
C GLY A 85 17.53 -9.51 -8.65
N HIS A 86 17.11 -10.30 -7.68
CA HIS A 86 16.27 -11.48 -7.91
C HIS A 86 14.92 -11.12 -8.53
N CYS A 87 14.33 -10.01 -8.08
CA CYS A 87 13.07 -9.50 -8.61
C CYS A 87 13.20 -9.05 -10.07
N ARG A 88 14.33 -8.44 -10.44
CA ARG A 88 14.63 -8.06 -11.84
C ARG A 88 14.69 -9.28 -12.75
N VAL A 89 15.38 -10.33 -12.32
CA VAL A 89 15.48 -11.60 -13.09
C VAL A 89 14.11 -12.24 -13.26
N ASN A 90 13.33 -12.32 -12.17
CA ASN A 90 11.98 -12.88 -12.20
C ASN A 90 11.04 -12.07 -13.10
N LEU A 91 11.11 -10.74 -13.03
CA LEU A 91 10.27 -9.88 -13.88
C LEU A 91 10.62 -10.05 -15.38
N LYS A 92 11.90 -10.23 -15.72
CA LYS A 92 12.34 -10.58 -17.10
C LYS A 92 11.71 -11.89 -17.57
N ARG A 93 11.69 -12.91 -16.71
CA ARG A 93 11.02 -14.20 -17.02
C ARG A 93 9.50 -14.04 -17.20
N ASN A 94 8.87 -13.25 -16.34
CA ASN A 94 7.44 -12.98 -16.43
C ASN A 94 7.07 -12.23 -17.72
N PHE A 95 7.90 -11.26 -18.16
CA PHE A 95 7.70 -10.58 -19.44
C PHE A 95 7.94 -11.47 -20.66
N LYS A 96 8.82 -12.49 -20.55
CA LYS A 96 8.94 -13.51 -21.61
C LYS A 96 7.70 -14.40 -21.70
N ALA A 97 7.16 -14.82 -20.56
CA ALA A 97 5.97 -15.66 -20.51
C ALA A 97 4.69 -14.89 -20.87
N HIS A 98 4.60 -13.64 -20.45
CA HIS A 98 3.43 -12.77 -20.64
C HIS A 98 3.89 -11.40 -21.16
N PRO A 99 4.25 -11.30 -22.47
CA PRO A 99 4.79 -10.07 -23.03
C PRO A 99 3.75 -8.93 -23.01
N LEU A 100 4.19 -7.74 -22.58
CA LEU A 100 3.40 -6.52 -22.71
C LEU A 100 3.39 -6.10 -24.18
N LYS A 101 2.23 -6.20 -24.83
CA LYS A 101 2.04 -5.89 -26.24
C LYS A 101 1.22 -4.59 -26.41
N MET A 102 1.26 -4.01 -27.60
CA MET A 102 0.49 -2.79 -27.91
C MET A 102 -1.03 -2.96 -27.75
N CYS A 103 -1.56 -4.17 -27.93
CA CYS A 103 -2.98 -4.47 -27.66
C CYS A 103 -3.34 -4.28 -26.19
N ASN A 104 -2.41 -4.52 -25.24
CA ASN A 104 -2.62 -4.25 -23.82
C ASN A 104 -2.67 -2.74 -23.51
N MET A 105 -2.13 -1.92 -24.41
CA MET A 105 -2.11 -0.46 -24.27
C MET A 105 -3.30 0.21 -24.97
N LYS A 106 -4.30 -0.54 -25.44
CA LYS A 106 -5.45 -0.02 -26.20
C LYS A 106 -6.23 1.02 -25.40
N ASN A 107 -6.52 0.75 -24.14
CA ASN A 107 -7.26 1.62 -23.24
C ASN A 107 -6.98 1.26 -21.77
N ARG A 108 -7.62 1.98 -20.84
CA ARG A 108 -7.50 1.76 -19.39
C ARG A 108 -7.86 0.33 -18.98
N ASP A 109 -8.92 -0.25 -19.51
CA ASP A 109 -9.36 -1.59 -19.16
C ASP A 109 -8.32 -2.65 -19.55
N THR A 110 -7.82 -2.61 -20.78
CA THR A 110 -6.82 -3.58 -21.26
C THR A 110 -5.51 -3.48 -20.49
N PHE A 111 -5.08 -2.26 -20.16
CA PHE A 111 -3.84 -2.05 -19.42
C PHE A 111 -3.95 -2.44 -17.94
N SER A 112 -5.03 -2.08 -17.26
CA SER A 112 -5.23 -2.48 -15.86
C SER A 112 -5.41 -3.98 -15.71
N ARG A 113 -6.06 -4.66 -16.64
CA ARG A 113 -6.14 -6.13 -16.69
C ARG A 113 -4.77 -6.78 -16.88
N TYR A 114 -3.90 -6.16 -17.68
CA TYR A 114 -2.53 -6.64 -17.83
C TYR A 114 -1.75 -6.54 -16.51
N ILE A 115 -1.81 -5.40 -15.83
CA ILE A 115 -1.14 -5.21 -14.53
C ILE A 115 -1.69 -6.18 -13.47
N TYR A 116 -3.01 -6.40 -13.43
CA TYR A 116 -3.63 -7.39 -12.55
C TYR A 116 -3.07 -8.79 -12.83
N LYS A 117 -3.05 -9.23 -14.09
CA LYS A 117 -2.51 -10.54 -14.48
C LYS A 117 -1.02 -10.68 -14.12
N LEU A 118 -0.23 -9.63 -14.31
CA LEU A 118 1.18 -9.63 -13.93
C LEU A 118 1.35 -9.80 -12.42
N HIS A 119 0.52 -9.12 -11.61
CA HIS A 119 0.52 -9.27 -10.14
C HIS A 119 0.15 -10.70 -9.73
N GLU A 120 -0.92 -11.26 -10.29
CA GLU A 120 -1.33 -12.64 -10.01
C GLU A 120 -0.26 -13.67 -10.46
N THR A 121 0.46 -13.40 -11.54
CA THR A 121 1.62 -14.24 -11.95
C THR A 121 2.71 -14.23 -10.88
N VAL A 122 3.02 -13.07 -10.32
CA VAL A 122 3.99 -12.95 -9.22
C VAL A 122 3.48 -13.59 -7.94
N ASN A 123 2.20 -13.42 -7.59
CA ASN A 123 1.57 -14.08 -6.45
C ASN A 123 1.68 -15.61 -6.58
N LYS A 124 1.34 -16.15 -7.73
CA LYS A 124 1.44 -17.60 -8.01
C LYS A 124 2.88 -18.10 -7.86
N MET A 125 3.85 -17.36 -8.40
CA MET A 125 5.28 -17.70 -8.27
C MET A 125 5.75 -17.71 -6.80
N LEU A 126 5.15 -16.88 -5.94
CA LEU A 126 5.45 -16.79 -4.52
C LEU A 126 4.54 -17.67 -3.66
N ASN A 127 3.76 -18.57 -4.26
CA ASN A 127 2.75 -19.41 -3.58
C ASN A 127 1.73 -18.60 -2.73
N LYS A 128 1.45 -17.37 -3.15
CA LYS A 128 0.44 -16.50 -2.54
C LYS A 128 -0.86 -16.55 -3.31
N LYS A 129 -1.98 -16.51 -2.60
CA LYS A 129 -3.32 -16.39 -3.19
C LYS A 129 -3.92 -15.07 -2.73
N SER A 130 -4.25 -14.19 -3.67
CA SER A 130 -4.93 -12.93 -3.35
C SER A 130 -6.41 -13.16 -2.98
N GLY A 131 -7.04 -14.15 -3.59
CA GLY A 131 -8.48 -14.39 -3.51
C GLY A 131 -9.33 -13.27 -4.12
N LEU A 132 -8.71 -12.31 -4.82
CA LEU A 132 -9.38 -11.16 -5.41
C LEU A 132 -9.53 -11.34 -6.91
N THR A 133 -10.73 -11.11 -7.42
CA THR A 133 -10.99 -11.02 -8.86
C THR A 133 -10.49 -9.67 -9.41
N TYR A 134 -10.43 -9.56 -10.74
CA TYR A 134 -10.12 -8.26 -11.36
C TYR A 134 -11.14 -7.18 -10.98
N ASP A 135 -12.42 -7.54 -10.87
CA ASP A 135 -13.48 -6.58 -10.57
C ASP A 135 -13.40 -6.09 -9.12
N ASP A 136 -13.02 -6.95 -8.16
CA ASP A 136 -12.73 -6.54 -6.78
C ASP A 136 -11.57 -5.53 -6.72
N VAL A 137 -10.51 -5.79 -7.47
CA VAL A 137 -9.36 -4.88 -7.55
C VAL A 137 -9.76 -3.57 -8.23
N ARG A 138 -10.53 -3.63 -9.32
CA ARG A 138 -11.04 -2.45 -10.01
C ARG A 138 -11.89 -1.58 -9.09
N GLU A 139 -12.85 -2.15 -8.39
CA GLU A 139 -13.71 -1.42 -7.45
C GLU A 139 -12.88 -0.70 -6.39
N ARG A 140 -11.93 -1.41 -5.77
CA ARG A 140 -11.01 -0.83 -4.78
C ARG A 140 -10.27 0.40 -5.30
N TYR A 141 -9.75 0.36 -6.52
CA TYR A 141 -8.97 1.48 -7.07
C TYR A 141 -9.85 2.61 -7.62
N GLU A 142 -11.09 2.34 -8.03
CA GLU A 142 -12.05 3.39 -8.39
C GLU A 142 -12.44 4.25 -7.17
N HIS A 143 -12.44 3.70 -5.96
CA HIS A 143 -12.65 4.48 -4.72
C HIS A 143 -11.53 5.50 -4.45
N PHE A 144 -10.35 5.33 -5.04
CA PHE A 144 -9.24 6.27 -4.91
C PHE A 144 -9.28 7.41 -5.93
N ARG A 145 -10.28 7.47 -6.79
CA ARG A 145 -10.41 8.58 -7.75
C ARG A 145 -10.60 9.90 -7.04
N SER A 146 -9.87 10.90 -7.52
CA SER A 146 -9.95 12.26 -6.99
C SER A 146 -10.39 13.23 -8.07
N ARG A 147 -10.84 14.40 -7.64
CA ARG A 147 -11.08 15.54 -8.54
C ARG A 147 -9.80 16.33 -8.73
N CYS A 148 -9.25 16.27 -9.92
CA CYS A 148 -8.18 17.16 -10.38
C CYS A 148 -8.82 18.34 -11.13
N THR A 149 -9.39 19.29 -10.41
CA THR A 149 -9.97 20.48 -11.01
C THR A 149 -8.98 21.62 -11.01
N LYS A 150 -8.87 22.35 -12.14
CA LYS A 150 -8.09 23.60 -12.21
C LYS A 150 -8.71 24.70 -11.35
N GLU A 151 -10.03 24.71 -11.25
CA GLU A 151 -10.79 25.61 -10.39
C GLU A 151 -11.16 24.92 -9.09
N LYS A 152 -10.84 25.58 -7.99
CA LYS A 152 -11.23 25.09 -6.66
C LYS A 152 -12.71 25.43 -6.47
N PRO A 153 -13.59 24.47 -6.15
CA PRO A 153 -14.93 24.81 -5.72
C PRO A 153 -14.84 25.75 -4.52
N LYS A 154 -15.60 26.86 -4.56
CA LYS A 154 -15.74 27.78 -3.41
C LYS A 154 -16.49 27.04 -2.29
N MET A 155 -15.76 26.23 -1.54
CA MET A 155 -16.30 25.62 -0.32
C MET A 155 -15.96 26.50 0.87
N PHE A 156 -16.92 26.61 1.78
CA PHE A 156 -16.93 27.43 3.00
C PHE A 156 -15.55 27.57 3.65
N ASN A 157 -15.17 28.83 3.95
CA ASN A 157 -13.92 29.20 4.61
C ASN A 157 -13.92 28.79 6.09
N PHE A 158 -13.62 27.54 6.41
CA PHE A 158 -13.08 27.25 7.71
C PHE A 158 -11.61 27.65 7.73
N ARG A 159 -11.16 28.40 8.75
CA ARG A 159 -9.76 28.81 8.94
C ARG A 159 -8.83 27.61 8.75
N LYS A 160 -8.11 27.57 7.64
CA LYS A 160 -7.17 26.49 7.33
C LYS A 160 -5.79 26.92 7.78
N THR A 161 -5.27 26.24 8.79
CA THR A 161 -3.89 26.38 9.29
C THR A 161 -2.85 25.76 8.34
N ARG A 162 -3.27 25.07 7.27
CA ARG A 162 -2.37 24.46 6.28
C ARG A 162 -2.58 25.07 4.90
N LYS A 163 -1.47 25.38 4.21
CA LYS A 163 -1.50 25.74 2.79
C LYS A 163 -2.14 24.58 2.01
N LYS A 164 -3.13 24.88 1.17
CA LYS A 164 -3.81 23.89 0.37
C LYS A 164 -2.83 23.38 -0.71
N GLU A 165 -2.53 22.09 -0.69
CA GLU A 165 -1.71 21.47 -1.73
C GLU A 165 -2.42 21.57 -3.09
N LYS A 166 -1.64 21.80 -4.14
CA LYS A 166 -2.11 21.75 -5.53
C LYS A 166 -2.11 20.28 -5.98
N GLY A 167 -3.11 19.86 -6.73
CA GLY A 167 -3.17 18.51 -7.30
C GLY A 167 -4.43 17.74 -6.92
N CYS A 168 -4.37 16.43 -7.08
CA CYS A 168 -5.48 15.51 -6.87
C CYS A 168 -5.64 15.13 -5.38
N THR A 169 -5.96 16.12 -4.55
CA THR A 169 -6.06 15.93 -3.09
C THR A 169 -7.49 15.76 -2.59
N GLU A 170 -8.48 15.85 -3.47
CA GLU A 170 -9.89 15.72 -3.11
C GLU A 170 -10.53 14.50 -3.80
N PRO A 171 -11.28 13.66 -3.08
CA PRO A 171 -11.95 12.51 -3.68
C PRO A 171 -13.06 12.96 -4.63
N LEU A 172 -13.31 12.14 -5.68
CA LEU A 172 -14.37 12.40 -6.64
C LEU A 172 -15.76 12.33 -5.99
N TYR A 173 -15.94 11.42 -5.04
CA TYR A 173 -17.21 11.15 -4.37
C TYR A 173 -17.05 11.22 -2.84
N GLY A 174 -18.01 11.84 -2.20
CA GLY A 174 -18.14 11.88 -0.74
C GLY A 174 -17.28 12.92 -0.03
N LYS A 175 -17.51 13.05 1.27
CA LYS A 175 -16.63 13.79 2.20
C LYS A 175 -15.31 13.04 2.35
N LYS A 176 -14.21 13.74 2.66
CA LYS A 176 -12.95 13.10 3.01
C LYS A 176 -13.18 12.06 4.10
N SER A 177 -13.14 10.79 3.76
CA SER A 177 -13.15 9.72 4.73
C SER A 177 -11.77 9.63 5.38
N LYS A 178 -11.72 9.57 6.71
CA LYS A 178 -10.50 9.16 7.41
C LYS A 178 -10.38 7.66 7.23
N CYS A 179 -9.33 7.20 6.55
CA CYS A 179 -8.97 5.79 6.58
C CYS A 179 -8.49 5.45 7.99
N ILE A 180 -9.23 4.66 8.72
CA ILE A 180 -8.78 4.06 9.98
C ILE A 180 -8.20 2.69 9.62
N ILE A 181 -6.88 2.54 9.76
CA ILE A 181 -6.22 1.23 9.69
C ILE A 181 -6.37 0.61 11.07
N LYS A 182 -7.29 -0.35 11.20
CA LYS A 182 -7.42 -1.16 12.41
C LYS A 182 -6.48 -2.37 12.25
N ILE A 183 -5.40 -2.39 13.02
CA ILE A 183 -4.51 -3.56 13.13
C ILE A 183 -5.16 -4.49 14.14
N VAL A 184 -5.59 -5.65 13.70
CA VAL A 184 -6.12 -6.71 14.56
C VAL A 184 -5.10 -7.83 14.67
N PRO A 185 -5.03 -8.54 15.81
CA PRO A 185 -4.22 -9.74 15.96
C PRO A 185 -4.57 -10.77 14.89
N GLN A 186 -3.59 -11.59 14.49
CA GLN A 186 -3.74 -12.57 13.42
C GLN A 186 -4.85 -13.61 13.70
N GLU A 187 -5.20 -13.79 14.96
CA GLU A 187 -6.21 -14.75 15.44
C GLU A 187 -7.64 -14.19 15.39
N GLU A 188 -7.80 -12.87 15.24
CA GLU A 188 -9.12 -12.26 15.14
C GLU A 188 -9.62 -12.21 13.70
N LYS A 189 -10.73 -12.89 13.42
CA LYS A 189 -11.46 -12.74 12.15
C LYS A 189 -12.18 -11.42 12.12
N CYS A 190 -11.61 -10.40 11.48
CA CYS A 190 -12.36 -9.17 11.21
C CYS A 190 -13.05 -9.22 9.84
N LYS A 191 -14.23 -8.62 9.78
CA LYS A 191 -14.91 -8.38 8.50
C LYS A 191 -14.00 -7.50 7.63
N THR A 192 -13.76 -7.92 6.39
CA THR A 192 -12.82 -7.29 5.46
C THR A 192 -13.21 -5.86 5.05
N MET A 193 -14.44 -5.41 5.33
CA MET A 193 -14.92 -4.08 5.05
C MET A 193 -15.93 -3.65 6.13
N GLN A 194 -15.62 -2.58 6.84
CA GLN A 194 -16.58 -1.88 7.70
C GLN A 194 -16.79 -0.48 7.10
N ILE A 195 -18.01 -0.20 6.66
CA ILE A 195 -18.40 1.15 6.24
C ILE A 195 -19.05 1.81 7.45
N ASP A 196 -18.50 2.96 7.85
CA ASP A 196 -19.10 3.77 8.89
C ASP A 196 -20.51 4.20 8.47
N LYS A 197 -21.50 4.08 9.37
CA LYS A 197 -22.91 4.42 9.12
C LYS A 197 -23.09 5.86 8.65
N GLU A 198 -22.22 6.79 9.08
CA GLU A 198 -22.21 8.19 8.64
C GLU A 198 -21.73 8.38 7.19
N SER A 199 -21.07 7.36 6.62
CA SER A 199 -20.58 7.38 5.24
C SER A 199 -21.60 6.85 4.23
N ILE A 200 -22.71 6.29 4.70
CA ILE A 200 -23.77 5.76 3.84
C ILE A 200 -24.72 6.91 3.51
N LYS A 201 -24.79 7.32 2.25
CA LYS A 201 -25.83 8.23 1.78
C LYS A 201 -27.18 7.52 1.85
N THR A 202 -28.02 7.90 2.79
CA THR A 202 -29.46 7.66 2.68
C THR A 202 -29.99 8.50 1.52
N ARG A 203 -30.64 7.84 0.57
CA ARG A 203 -31.37 8.49 -0.53
C ARG A 203 -32.58 9.22 0.00
#